data_c04b411ce2d0934220106b862b6939df
#
_entry.id   c04b411ce2d0934220106b862b6939df
#
_cell.length_a   1.000
_cell.length_b   1.000
_cell.length_c   1.000
_cell.angle_alpha   90.00
_cell.angle_beta   90.00
_cell.angle_gamma   90.00
#
_symmetry.space_group_name_H-M   'P 1'
#
loop_
_entity.id
_entity.type
_entity.pdbx_description
1 polymer ?
#
loop_
_entity_poly.entity_id
_entity_poly.type
_entity_poly.pdbx_seq_one_letter_code
_entity_poly.pdbx_strand_id
1 'polypeptide(L)'
;MTYNDLKKILLADDVYLQLKKHEQEIFKLIPELESCKGFEQNSKWHIYDVYEHILHVISYTEPNLCLRLSALFHDIGKPLVYKEDENKEGHFYNHWNESLRIFKKYQERFELSSQEILLISNLIYYHDINLDNIDSLQLNELIDGFAGKDIELLFNLKKADLKSQSRKYHYLLDNIDTKREKLVKYKNI
;
A
#
# COMPACT_ATOMS: atom_id res chain seq x y z
N MET A 1 -6.33 -10.25 -20.56
CA MET A 1 -6.90 -9.60 -19.36
C MET A 1 -7.06 -8.12 -19.60
N THR A 2 -8.11 -7.50 -19.11
CA THR A 2 -8.37 -6.06 -19.13
C THR A 2 -8.23 -5.48 -17.71
N TYR A 3 -8.20 -4.14 -17.57
CA TYR A 3 -8.21 -3.49 -16.25
C TYR A 3 -9.52 -3.77 -15.48
N ASN A 4 -10.65 -3.95 -16.19
CA ASN A 4 -11.91 -4.36 -15.57
C ASN A 4 -11.87 -5.80 -15.04
N ASP A 5 -11.14 -6.70 -15.69
CA ASP A 5 -10.91 -8.06 -15.15
C ASP A 5 -10.04 -8.00 -13.90
N LEU A 6 -9.00 -7.15 -13.87
CA LEU A 6 -8.17 -6.95 -12.68
C LEU A 6 -8.99 -6.39 -11.51
N LYS A 7 -9.90 -5.42 -11.74
CA LYS A 7 -10.82 -4.94 -10.69
C LYS A 7 -11.67 -6.07 -10.10
N LYS A 8 -12.19 -6.97 -10.93
CA LYS A 8 -12.95 -8.14 -10.44
C LYS A 8 -12.08 -9.08 -9.61
N ILE A 9 -10.85 -9.32 -10.03
CA ILE A 9 -9.87 -10.12 -9.27
C ILE A 9 -9.60 -9.48 -7.92
N LEU A 10 -9.35 -8.16 -7.89
CA LEU A 10 -9.11 -7.43 -6.65
C LEU A 10 -10.30 -7.45 -5.68
N LEU A 11 -11.52 -7.65 -6.17
CA LEU A 11 -12.73 -7.73 -5.33
C LEU A 11 -13.12 -9.16 -4.96
N ALA A 12 -12.41 -10.19 -5.45
CA ALA A 12 -12.69 -11.58 -5.11
C ALA A 12 -12.37 -11.89 -3.64
N ASP A 13 -13.12 -12.86 -3.06
CA ASP A 13 -12.85 -13.34 -1.70
C ASP A 13 -11.53 -14.09 -1.60
N ASP A 14 -11.16 -14.86 -2.62
CA ASP A 14 -9.90 -15.59 -2.74
C ASP A 14 -8.84 -14.81 -3.51
N VAL A 15 -8.77 -13.49 -3.29
CA VAL A 15 -7.97 -12.53 -4.06
C VAL A 15 -6.51 -12.96 -4.25
N TYR A 16 -5.85 -13.50 -3.23
CA TYR A 16 -4.46 -13.98 -3.33
C TYR A 16 -4.32 -15.08 -4.39
N LEU A 17 -5.19 -16.08 -4.37
CA LEU A 17 -5.17 -17.18 -5.34
C LEU A 17 -5.47 -16.69 -6.75
N GLN A 18 -6.39 -15.75 -6.90
CA GLN A 18 -6.73 -15.16 -8.21
C GLN A 18 -5.55 -14.34 -8.77
N LEU A 19 -4.88 -13.55 -7.95
CA LEU A 19 -3.70 -12.78 -8.36
C LEU A 19 -2.56 -13.72 -8.78
N LYS A 20 -2.28 -14.77 -8.04
CA LYS A 20 -1.27 -15.78 -8.39
C LYS A 20 -1.62 -16.50 -9.70
N LYS A 21 -2.88 -16.90 -9.88
CA LYS A 21 -3.36 -17.59 -11.07
C LYS A 21 -3.20 -16.74 -12.35
N HIS A 22 -3.41 -15.43 -12.24
CA HIS A 22 -3.40 -14.50 -13.36
C HIS A 22 -2.13 -13.62 -13.42
N GLU A 23 -1.08 -14.02 -12.73
CA GLU A 23 0.17 -13.27 -12.56
C GLU A 23 0.73 -12.74 -13.89
N GLN A 24 0.88 -13.59 -14.89
CA GLN A 24 1.47 -13.23 -16.17
C GLN A 24 0.64 -12.24 -16.98
N GLU A 25 -0.68 -12.30 -16.86
CA GLU A 25 -1.58 -11.35 -17.50
C GLU A 25 -1.56 -9.99 -16.77
N ILE A 26 -1.42 -10.02 -15.44
CA ILE A 26 -1.27 -8.80 -14.62
C ILE A 26 0.04 -8.09 -14.96
N PHE A 27 1.16 -8.81 -15.10
CA PHE A 27 2.44 -8.23 -15.51
C PHE A 27 2.39 -7.59 -16.90
N LYS A 28 1.60 -8.13 -17.83
CA LYS A 28 1.36 -7.47 -19.14
C LYS A 28 0.57 -6.16 -19.01
N LEU A 29 -0.31 -6.03 -18.00
CA LEU A 29 -1.05 -4.79 -17.74
C LEU A 29 -0.22 -3.75 -16.99
N ILE A 30 0.59 -4.20 -16.02
CA ILE A 30 1.40 -3.38 -15.12
C ILE A 30 2.80 -4.02 -15.01
N PRO A 31 3.67 -3.79 -16.01
CA PRO A 31 4.99 -4.43 -16.07
C PRO A 31 5.89 -4.14 -14.85
N GLU A 32 5.68 -3.03 -14.16
CA GLU A 32 6.43 -2.69 -12.96
C GLU A 32 6.24 -3.72 -11.83
N LEU A 33 5.11 -4.44 -11.78
CA LEU A 33 4.90 -5.54 -10.83
C LEU A 33 5.84 -6.73 -11.09
N GLU A 34 6.21 -6.99 -12.35
CA GLU A 34 7.17 -8.05 -12.67
C GLU A 34 8.55 -7.74 -12.08
N SER A 35 8.95 -6.46 -12.06
CA SER A 35 10.19 -6.01 -11.44
C SER A 35 10.22 -6.18 -9.92
N CYS A 36 9.06 -6.30 -9.29
CA CYS A 36 8.93 -6.56 -7.85
C CYS A 36 9.12 -8.04 -7.50
N LYS A 37 8.90 -8.96 -8.46
CA LYS A 37 8.98 -10.39 -8.24
C LYS A 37 10.43 -10.84 -8.09
N GLY A 38 10.71 -11.52 -6.98
CA GLY A 38 12.07 -11.93 -6.61
C GLY A 38 12.97 -10.78 -6.16
N PHE A 39 12.41 -9.57 -6.00
CA PHE A 39 13.17 -8.43 -5.48
C PHE A 39 13.24 -8.48 -3.96
N GLU A 40 14.36 -8.99 -3.45
CA GLU A 40 14.60 -9.13 -2.00
C GLU A 40 14.72 -7.76 -1.31
N GLN A 41 14.07 -7.63 -0.17
CA GLN A 41 14.02 -6.35 0.54
C GLN A 41 15.22 -6.15 1.49
N ASN A 42 15.96 -7.22 1.81
CA ASN A 42 17.15 -7.22 2.69
C ASN A 42 16.92 -6.43 4.01
N SER A 43 15.76 -6.61 4.59
CA SER A 43 15.31 -5.88 5.77
C SER A 43 14.78 -6.84 6.83
N LYS A 44 15.11 -6.57 8.09
CA LYS A 44 14.61 -7.37 9.24
C LYS A 44 13.09 -7.38 9.38
N TRP A 45 12.41 -6.39 8.76
CA TRP A 45 10.95 -6.26 8.81
C TRP A 45 10.25 -7.21 7.84
N HIS A 46 10.85 -7.48 6.67
CA HIS A 46 10.21 -8.19 5.57
C HIS A 46 10.66 -9.66 5.53
N ILE A 47 9.72 -10.53 5.18
CA ILE A 47 9.93 -11.99 5.03
C ILE A 47 9.60 -12.45 3.62
N TYR A 48 9.13 -11.55 2.77
CA TYR A 48 8.77 -11.78 1.38
C TYR A 48 9.55 -10.83 0.47
N ASP A 49 9.71 -11.21 -0.81
CA ASP A 49 10.07 -10.24 -1.86
C ASP A 49 8.98 -9.16 -1.99
N VAL A 50 9.25 -8.09 -2.74
CA VAL A 50 8.31 -6.97 -2.85
C VAL A 50 6.98 -7.42 -3.45
N TYR A 51 6.98 -8.31 -4.46
CA TYR A 51 5.74 -8.75 -5.10
C TYR A 51 4.88 -9.61 -4.17
N GLU A 52 5.47 -10.61 -3.52
CA GLU A 52 4.76 -11.48 -2.58
C GLU A 52 4.24 -10.68 -1.38
N HIS A 53 5.02 -9.69 -0.90
CA HIS A 53 4.57 -8.75 0.11
C HIS A 53 3.29 -8.00 -0.34
N ILE A 54 3.28 -7.42 -1.55
CA ILE A 54 2.11 -6.75 -2.13
C ILE A 54 0.88 -7.68 -2.14
N LEU A 55 1.03 -8.93 -2.60
CA LEU A 55 -0.08 -9.89 -2.64
C LEU A 55 -0.64 -10.20 -1.25
N HIS A 56 0.22 -10.35 -0.25
CA HIS A 56 -0.19 -10.57 1.12
C HIS A 56 -0.90 -9.34 1.71
N VAL A 57 -0.40 -8.12 1.46
CA VAL A 57 -1.07 -6.89 1.87
C VAL A 57 -2.49 -6.83 1.30
N ILE A 58 -2.66 -7.08 -0.01
CA ILE A 58 -3.99 -7.13 -0.65
C ILE A 58 -4.89 -8.16 0.05
N SER A 59 -4.37 -9.35 0.35
CA SER A 59 -5.16 -10.43 0.97
C SER A 59 -5.62 -10.12 2.40
N TYR A 60 -4.89 -9.26 3.12
CA TYR A 60 -5.25 -8.82 4.47
C TYR A 60 -6.21 -7.61 4.50
N THR A 61 -6.55 -7.04 3.34
CA THR A 61 -7.53 -5.96 3.23
C THR A 61 -8.92 -6.49 2.94
N GLU A 62 -9.95 -5.77 3.39
CA GLU A 62 -11.32 -6.02 2.98
C GLU A 62 -11.52 -5.82 1.46
N PRO A 63 -12.58 -6.38 0.84
CA PRO A 63 -12.84 -6.26 -0.59
C PRO A 63 -13.38 -4.87 -0.96
N ASN A 64 -12.56 -3.84 -0.75
CA ASN A 64 -12.78 -2.45 -1.15
C ASN A 64 -11.82 -2.12 -2.30
N LEU A 65 -12.34 -1.64 -3.43
CA LEU A 65 -11.53 -1.42 -4.63
C LEU A 65 -10.42 -0.38 -4.41
N CYS A 66 -10.74 0.76 -3.77
CA CYS A 66 -9.74 1.80 -3.52
C CYS A 66 -8.63 1.29 -2.60
N LEU A 67 -9.00 0.56 -1.54
CA LEU A 67 -8.03 -0.01 -0.60
C LEU A 67 -7.14 -1.05 -1.27
N ARG A 68 -7.70 -1.97 -2.06
CA ARG A 68 -6.94 -3.03 -2.75
C ARG A 68 -6.11 -2.52 -3.92
N LEU A 69 -6.57 -1.47 -4.62
CA LEU A 69 -5.72 -0.77 -5.59
C LEU A 69 -4.57 -0.05 -4.89
N SER A 70 -4.83 0.61 -3.76
CA SER A 70 -3.74 1.23 -2.99
C SER A 70 -2.73 0.20 -2.51
N ALA A 71 -3.19 -0.95 -2.02
CA ALA A 71 -2.33 -2.07 -1.64
C ALA A 71 -1.54 -2.64 -2.85
N LEU A 72 -2.12 -2.69 -4.05
CA LEU A 72 -1.41 -3.13 -5.26
C LEU A 72 -0.25 -2.21 -5.63
N PHE A 73 -0.41 -0.90 -5.41
CA PHE A 73 0.56 0.10 -5.84
C PHE A 73 1.45 0.64 -4.71
N HIS A 74 1.18 0.40 -3.41
CA HIS A 74 1.88 1.09 -2.31
C HIS A 74 3.41 0.94 -2.37
N ASP A 75 3.89 -0.25 -2.68
CA ASP A 75 5.31 -0.65 -2.65
C ASP A 75 5.93 -0.89 -4.04
N ILE A 76 5.16 -0.73 -5.12
CA ILE A 76 5.61 -1.02 -6.50
C ILE A 76 6.83 -0.17 -6.92
N GLY A 77 7.05 0.96 -6.25
CA GLY A 77 8.20 1.84 -6.49
C GLY A 77 9.50 1.42 -5.81
N LYS A 78 9.48 0.45 -4.88
CA LYS A 78 10.66 0.02 -4.11
C LYS A 78 11.86 -0.36 -4.97
N PRO A 79 11.72 -1.15 -6.05
CA PRO A 79 12.88 -1.52 -6.88
C PRO A 79 13.61 -0.33 -7.52
N LEU A 80 12.91 0.82 -7.70
CA LEU A 80 13.48 2.02 -8.34
C LEU A 80 14.32 2.89 -7.41
N VAL A 81 14.15 2.73 -6.09
CA VAL A 81 14.79 3.59 -5.07
C VAL A 81 15.69 2.80 -4.11
N TYR A 82 15.83 1.51 -4.32
CA TYR A 82 16.62 0.62 -3.46
C TYR A 82 18.04 1.15 -3.27
N LYS A 83 18.47 1.18 -2.03
CA LYS A 83 19.86 1.43 -1.63
C LYS A 83 20.24 0.47 -0.53
N GLU A 84 21.45 -0.05 -0.58
CA GLU A 84 22.01 -0.91 0.44
C GLU A 84 23.04 -0.12 1.27
N ASP A 85 23.00 -0.26 2.57
CA ASP A 85 23.98 0.32 3.46
C ASP A 85 25.21 -0.59 3.64
N GLU A 86 26.17 -0.14 4.46
CA GLU A 86 27.41 -0.87 4.76
C GLU A 86 27.17 -2.23 5.45
N ASN A 87 26.00 -2.38 6.11
CA ASN A 87 25.57 -3.62 6.77
C ASN A 87 24.76 -4.54 5.85
N LYS A 88 24.61 -4.17 4.55
CA LYS A 88 23.77 -4.85 3.58
C LYS A 88 22.27 -4.81 3.94
N GLU A 89 21.83 -3.84 4.75
CA GLU A 89 20.42 -3.58 5.01
C GLU A 89 19.85 -2.73 3.87
N GLY A 90 18.69 -3.15 3.35
CA GLY A 90 17.99 -2.47 2.25
C GLY A 90 17.18 -1.28 2.75
N HIS A 91 17.28 -0.17 2.05
CA HIS A 91 16.55 1.07 2.31
C HIS A 91 15.79 1.52 1.07
N PHE A 92 14.55 2.02 1.26
CA PHE A 92 13.61 2.36 0.19
C PHE A 92 13.07 3.80 0.35
N TYR A 93 13.94 4.75 0.66
CA TYR A 93 13.55 6.14 0.93
C TYR A 93 12.75 6.74 -0.23
N ASN A 94 11.60 7.34 0.11
CA ASN A 94 10.69 7.99 -0.84
C ASN A 94 10.07 7.03 -1.88
N HIS A 95 10.02 5.71 -1.65
CA HIS A 95 9.38 4.75 -2.56
C HIS A 95 7.92 5.09 -2.85
N TRP A 96 7.20 5.70 -1.89
CA TRP A 96 5.83 6.15 -2.07
C TRP A 96 5.66 7.16 -3.21
N ASN A 97 6.64 8.04 -3.46
CA ASN A 97 6.62 8.98 -4.58
C ASN A 97 6.71 8.25 -5.93
N GLU A 98 7.60 7.24 -6.04
CA GLU A 98 7.71 6.41 -7.23
C GLU A 98 6.48 5.52 -7.42
N SER A 99 5.95 4.95 -6.34
CA SER A 99 4.70 4.19 -6.33
C SER A 99 3.53 5.04 -6.84
N LEU A 100 3.41 6.28 -6.34
CA LEU A 100 2.40 7.24 -6.81
C LEU A 100 2.61 7.61 -8.28
N ARG A 101 3.87 7.83 -8.72
CA ARG A 101 4.18 8.10 -10.13
C ARG A 101 3.76 6.95 -11.04
N ILE A 102 3.99 5.71 -10.60
CA ILE A 102 3.56 4.51 -11.33
C ILE A 102 2.02 4.44 -11.36
N PHE A 103 1.33 4.63 -10.23
CA PHE A 103 -0.14 4.64 -10.20
C PHE A 103 -0.73 5.67 -11.17
N LYS A 104 -0.21 6.91 -11.19
CA LYS A 104 -0.65 7.99 -12.11
C LYS A 104 -0.54 7.61 -13.59
N LYS A 105 0.41 6.75 -13.97
CA LYS A 105 0.54 6.22 -15.34
C LYS A 105 -0.65 5.35 -15.75
N TYR A 106 -1.31 4.70 -14.78
CA TYR A 106 -2.37 3.72 -15.02
C TYR A 106 -3.76 4.17 -14.57
N GLN A 107 -3.88 5.21 -13.73
CA GLN A 107 -5.11 5.60 -13.04
C GLN A 107 -6.32 5.75 -13.98
N GLU A 108 -6.14 6.35 -15.17
CA GLU A 108 -7.24 6.57 -16.13
C GLU A 108 -7.77 5.26 -16.72
N ARG A 109 -6.95 4.21 -16.77
CA ARG A 109 -7.32 2.91 -17.33
C ARG A 109 -8.24 2.11 -16.41
N PHE A 110 -8.32 2.49 -15.14
CA PHE A 110 -9.22 1.88 -14.16
C PHE A 110 -10.62 2.50 -14.15
N GLU A 111 -10.87 3.54 -14.95
CA GLU A 111 -12.18 4.21 -15.02
C GLU A 111 -12.71 4.64 -13.63
N LEU A 112 -11.83 5.25 -12.85
CA LEU A 112 -12.11 5.73 -11.50
C LEU A 112 -12.61 7.18 -11.54
N SER A 113 -13.46 7.53 -10.58
CA SER A 113 -13.82 8.93 -10.33
C SER A 113 -12.62 9.74 -9.81
N SER A 114 -12.64 11.05 -9.94
CA SER A 114 -11.61 11.94 -9.40
C SER A 114 -11.44 11.78 -7.89
N GLN A 115 -12.51 11.48 -7.16
CA GLN A 115 -12.49 11.23 -5.71
C GLN A 115 -11.77 9.92 -5.37
N GLU A 116 -12.04 8.84 -6.12
CA GLU A 116 -11.33 7.57 -5.95
C GLU A 116 -9.85 7.70 -6.30
N ILE A 117 -9.50 8.41 -7.37
CA ILE A 117 -8.10 8.68 -7.74
C ILE A 117 -7.38 9.43 -6.62
N LEU A 118 -8.02 10.47 -6.06
CA LEU A 118 -7.45 11.23 -4.95
C LEU A 118 -7.26 10.36 -3.71
N LEU A 119 -8.27 9.57 -3.34
CA LEU A 119 -8.21 8.67 -2.20
C LEU A 119 -7.08 7.63 -2.35
N ILE A 120 -7.00 6.95 -3.49
CA ILE A 120 -5.94 5.96 -3.76
C ILE A 120 -4.57 6.63 -3.72
N SER A 121 -4.43 7.83 -4.31
CA SER A 121 -3.18 8.58 -4.31
C SER A 121 -2.72 8.92 -2.89
N ASN A 122 -3.64 9.36 -2.03
CA ASN A 122 -3.33 9.67 -0.63
C ASN A 122 -3.01 8.41 0.17
N LEU A 123 -3.73 7.31 -0.03
CA LEU A 123 -3.41 6.02 0.60
C LEU A 123 -1.99 5.55 0.22
N ILE A 124 -1.61 5.63 -1.06
CA ILE A 124 -0.26 5.29 -1.53
C ILE A 124 0.77 6.23 -0.91
N TYR A 125 0.51 7.54 -0.87
CA TYR A 125 1.47 8.53 -0.39
C TYR A 125 1.71 8.42 1.11
N TYR A 126 0.66 8.18 1.91
CA TYR A 126 0.73 8.19 3.37
C TYR A 126 0.86 6.80 4.01
N HIS A 127 0.90 5.69 3.22
CA HIS A 127 0.91 4.34 3.81
C HIS A 127 2.07 4.11 4.78
N ASP A 128 3.25 4.66 4.49
CA ASP A 128 4.47 4.49 5.31
C ASP A 128 4.73 5.65 6.29
N ILE A 129 3.77 6.61 6.43
CA ILE A 129 3.97 7.75 7.33
C ILE A 129 4.17 7.30 8.79
N ASN A 130 5.23 7.83 9.42
CA ASN A 130 5.49 7.57 10.84
C ASN A 130 4.68 8.50 11.72
N LEU A 131 3.56 8.02 12.26
CA LEU A 131 2.65 8.79 13.12
C LEU A 131 3.22 9.11 14.50
N ASP A 132 4.37 8.55 14.93
CA ASP A 132 5.01 8.89 16.20
C ASP A 132 5.82 10.18 16.10
N ASN A 133 6.31 10.50 14.91
CA ASN A 133 7.19 11.63 14.65
C ASN A 133 6.56 12.68 13.71
N ILE A 134 5.24 12.65 13.56
CA ILE A 134 4.50 13.61 12.72
C ILE A 134 4.38 14.95 13.47
N ASP A 135 4.75 16.04 12.83
CA ASP A 135 4.49 17.38 13.36
C ASP A 135 3.05 17.84 13.08
N SER A 136 2.66 18.98 13.67
CA SER A 136 1.29 19.49 13.56
C SER A 136 0.90 19.89 12.13
N LEU A 137 1.83 20.36 11.31
CA LEU A 137 1.60 20.71 9.91
C LEU A 137 1.33 19.45 9.08
N GLN A 138 2.23 18.48 9.18
CA GLN A 138 2.09 17.17 8.52
C GLN A 138 0.81 16.45 8.97
N LEU A 139 0.43 16.55 10.25
CA LEU A 139 -0.81 15.97 10.77
C LEU A 139 -2.03 16.63 10.12
N ASN A 140 -2.05 17.95 9.98
CA ASN A 140 -3.15 18.65 9.31
C ASN A 140 -3.22 18.29 7.83
N GLU A 141 -2.10 18.24 7.10
CA GLU A 141 -2.04 17.81 5.70
C GLU A 141 -2.57 16.37 5.54
N LEU A 142 -2.19 15.46 6.45
CA LEU A 142 -2.70 14.10 6.46
C LEU A 142 -4.23 14.09 6.65
N ILE A 143 -4.74 14.85 7.62
CA ILE A 143 -6.17 14.92 7.92
C ILE A 143 -6.94 15.51 6.74
N ASP A 144 -6.45 16.60 6.15
CA ASP A 144 -7.08 17.28 5.02
C ASP A 144 -7.05 16.44 3.74
N GLY A 145 -6.07 15.52 3.63
CA GLY A 145 -5.98 14.58 2.52
C GLY A 145 -7.09 13.53 2.48
N PHE A 146 -7.85 13.34 3.56
CA PHE A 146 -8.90 12.32 3.62
C PHE A 146 -10.28 12.91 3.96
N ALA A 147 -11.26 12.64 3.12
CA ALA A 147 -12.65 13.06 3.34
C ALA A 147 -13.34 12.17 4.39
N GLY A 148 -13.98 12.77 5.40
CA GLY A 148 -14.80 12.05 6.36
C GLY A 148 -14.11 10.84 6.99
N LYS A 149 -14.68 9.64 6.76
CA LYS A 149 -14.17 8.36 7.29
C LYS A 149 -13.12 7.69 6.42
N ASP A 150 -12.73 8.27 5.29
CA ASP A 150 -11.78 7.63 4.35
C ASP A 150 -10.41 7.40 4.99
N ILE A 151 -10.06 8.18 6.01
CA ILE A 151 -8.83 7.98 6.78
C ILE A 151 -8.77 6.61 7.46
N GLU A 152 -9.89 5.95 7.71
CA GLU A 152 -9.95 4.58 8.22
C GLU A 152 -9.29 3.59 7.25
N LEU A 153 -9.38 3.83 5.95
CA LEU A 153 -8.74 2.99 4.95
C LEU A 153 -7.21 3.07 5.04
N LEU A 154 -6.65 4.22 5.45
CA LEU A 154 -5.21 4.32 5.71
C LEU A 154 -4.79 3.40 6.86
N PHE A 155 -5.52 3.37 7.96
CA PHE A 155 -5.21 2.48 9.08
C PHE A 155 -5.40 1.01 8.71
N ASN A 156 -6.42 0.69 7.88
CA ASN A 156 -6.61 -0.66 7.36
C ASN A 156 -5.44 -1.08 6.48
N LEU A 157 -4.94 -0.20 5.59
CA LEU A 157 -3.75 -0.46 4.77
C LEU A 157 -2.51 -0.67 5.64
N LYS A 158 -2.24 0.21 6.61
CA LYS A 158 -1.11 0.08 7.53
C LYS A 158 -1.13 -1.22 8.35
N LYS A 159 -2.31 -1.65 8.78
CA LYS A 159 -2.47 -2.93 9.48
C LYS A 159 -2.23 -4.12 8.55
N ALA A 160 -2.74 -4.07 7.32
CA ALA A 160 -2.53 -5.12 6.33
C ALA A 160 -1.05 -5.25 5.96
N ASP A 161 -0.37 -4.12 5.78
CA ASP A 161 1.07 -4.04 5.54
C ASP A 161 1.86 -4.68 6.71
N LEU A 162 1.63 -4.24 7.95
CA LEU A 162 2.30 -4.79 9.12
C LEU A 162 2.02 -6.31 9.30
N LYS A 163 0.80 -6.78 9.00
CA LYS A 163 0.46 -8.22 9.04
C LYS A 163 1.24 -9.04 8.01
N SER A 164 1.63 -8.45 6.89
CA SER A 164 2.43 -9.11 5.85
C SER A 164 3.93 -9.15 6.18
N GLN A 165 4.34 -8.43 7.22
CA GLN A 165 5.73 -8.39 7.70
C GLN A 165 6.05 -9.53 8.69
N SER A 166 7.27 -9.55 9.20
CA SER A 166 7.70 -10.54 10.20
C SER A 166 6.84 -10.49 11.45
N ARG A 167 6.33 -11.66 11.88
CA ARG A 167 5.45 -11.81 13.07
C ARG A 167 6.01 -11.19 14.34
N LYS A 168 7.33 -11.08 14.48
CA LYS A 168 7.95 -10.44 15.65
C LYS A 168 7.59 -8.98 15.84
N TYR A 169 7.05 -8.31 14.79
CA TYR A 169 6.61 -6.91 14.82
C TYR A 169 5.10 -6.76 14.96
N HIS A 170 4.31 -7.85 14.99
CA HIS A 170 2.85 -7.79 15.08
C HIS A 170 2.33 -7.17 16.39
N TYR A 171 3.16 -7.06 17.43
CA TYR A 171 2.82 -6.30 18.65
C TYR A 171 2.58 -4.80 18.37
N LEU A 172 3.05 -4.29 17.24
CA LEU A 172 2.80 -2.91 16.81
C LEU A 172 1.38 -2.68 16.28
N LEU A 173 0.58 -3.73 16.03
CA LEU A 173 -0.82 -3.59 15.59
C LEU A 173 -1.65 -2.79 16.59
N ASP A 174 -1.48 -3.02 17.89
CA ASP A 174 -2.17 -2.29 18.95
C ASP A 174 -1.77 -0.79 18.96
N ASN A 175 -0.52 -0.49 18.58
CA ASN A 175 -0.08 0.89 18.45
C ASN A 175 -0.79 1.61 17.30
N ILE A 176 -1.04 0.92 16.18
CA ILE A 176 -1.80 1.48 15.05
C ILE A 176 -3.21 1.83 15.50
N ASP A 177 -3.89 0.97 16.26
CA ASP A 177 -5.24 1.24 16.80
C ASP A 177 -5.25 2.43 17.75
N THR A 178 -4.28 2.51 18.66
CA THR A 178 -4.14 3.64 19.57
C THR A 178 -3.96 4.97 18.83
N LYS A 179 -3.15 4.99 17.76
CA LYS A 179 -2.92 6.18 16.95
C LYS A 179 -4.16 6.57 16.15
N ARG A 180 -4.87 5.57 15.60
CA ARG A 180 -6.16 5.77 14.93
C ARG A 180 -7.16 6.45 15.86
N GLU A 181 -7.35 5.93 17.08
CA GLU A 181 -8.27 6.52 18.06
C GLU A 181 -7.93 7.97 18.42
N LYS A 182 -6.65 8.28 18.60
CA LYS A 182 -6.19 9.64 18.88
C LYS A 182 -6.51 10.59 17.72
N LEU A 183 -6.27 10.16 16.49
CA LEU A 183 -6.46 10.97 15.30
C LEU A 183 -7.94 11.18 14.98
N VAL A 184 -8.78 10.15 15.14
CA VAL A 184 -10.24 10.24 15.00
C VAL A 184 -10.83 11.22 16.04
N LYS A 185 -10.37 11.16 17.32
CA LYS A 185 -10.76 12.12 18.36
C LYS A 185 -10.33 13.55 18.02
N TYR A 186 -9.15 13.74 17.47
CA TYR A 186 -8.63 15.05 17.06
C TYR A 186 -9.49 15.67 15.94
N LYS A 187 -9.94 14.88 15.00
CA LYS A 187 -10.78 15.33 13.87
C LYS A 187 -12.27 15.48 14.22
N ASN A 188 -12.73 15.07 15.41
CA ASN A 188 -14.15 15.00 15.80
C ASN A 188 -15.03 14.20 14.81
N ILE A 189 -14.54 13.10 14.28
CA ILE A 189 -15.22 12.17 13.36
C ILE A 189 -15.82 11.00 14.16
#